data_9fb42e6f24ed5881f1117496fed92d26
#
_entry.id   9fb42e6f24ed5881f1117496fed92d26
#
_cell.length_a   1.000
_cell.length_b   1.000
_cell.length_c   1.000
_cell.angle_alpha   90.00
_cell.angle_beta   90.00
_cell.angle_gamma   90.00
#
_symmetry.space_group_name_H-M   'P 1'
#
loop_
_entity.id
_entity.type
_entity.pdbx_description
1 polymer ?
#
loop_
_entity_poly.entity_id
_entity_poly.type
_entity_poly.pdbx_seq_one_letter_code
_entity_poly.pdbx_strand_id
1 'polypeptide(L)'
;QMPAQKKAYRSVTIETLLKDQGITYRFNVMGEQSLGAYRVTADTVAALLGKLSEQGIRSFFRYENGEPVLYCGVLFDRDSTPAQVFRSGLNIISDESLKQQKAENMRLRVKAVSLMPNNKKIKVEVGDADGEHRTLHTYNKTERELKAWAEQEVKRLKRDGLTGSFTTFGASLVDLLDSIGIIIDGTKMGVYQVKKNVIKYGDSGFRQEITLGLRVL
;
A
#
# COMPACT_ATOMS: atom_id res chain seq x y z
N GLN A 1 3.60 1.99 24.75
CA GLN A 1 4.45 2.11 23.54
C GLN A 1 5.76 1.35 23.80
N MET A 2 6.16 0.50 22.86
CA MET A 2 7.39 -0.28 22.96
C MET A 2 8.61 0.63 22.72
N PRO A 3 9.59 0.71 23.67
CA PRO A 3 10.78 1.52 23.47
C PRO A 3 11.66 0.94 22.36
N ALA A 4 12.30 1.79 21.58
CA ALA A 4 13.23 1.35 20.55
C ALA A 4 14.63 1.13 21.13
N GLN A 5 15.28 0.05 20.71
CA GLN A 5 16.67 -0.22 21.05
C GLN A 5 17.60 0.64 20.18
N LYS A 6 18.28 1.61 20.80
CA LYS A 6 19.22 2.52 20.12
C LYS A 6 20.49 1.75 19.76
N LYS A 7 20.63 1.39 18.50
CA LYS A 7 21.76 0.61 17.97
C LYS A 7 22.25 1.18 16.64
N ALA A 8 23.54 1.10 16.40
CA ALA A 8 24.14 1.45 15.11
C ALA A 8 24.61 0.19 14.39
N TYR A 9 24.32 0.11 13.12
CA TYR A 9 24.65 -1.00 12.24
C TYR A 9 25.59 -0.54 11.14
N ARG A 10 26.59 -1.34 10.80
CA ARG A 10 27.39 -1.14 9.56
C ARG A 10 26.61 -1.54 8.33
N SER A 11 25.80 -2.58 8.46
CA SER A 11 24.82 -3.03 7.46
C SER A 11 23.71 -3.76 8.17
N VAL A 12 22.46 -3.54 7.79
CA VAL A 12 21.29 -4.19 8.38
C VAL A 12 20.19 -4.36 7.35
N THR A 13 19.52 -5.50 7.41
CA THR A 13 18.25 -5.73 6.68
C THR A 13 17.07 -5.27 7.52
N ILE A 14 15.92 -5.03 6.90
CA ILE A 14 14.69 -4.70 7.62
C ILE A 14 14.35 -5.82 8.61
N GLU A 15 14.46 -7.07 8.19
CA GLU A 15 14.17 -8.23 9.04
C GLU A 15 15.05 -8.25 10.30
N THR A 16 16.36 -8.10 10.14
CA THR A 16 17.30 -8.05 11.27
C THR A 16 17.02 -6.86 12.18
N LEU A 17 16.71 -5.71 11.60
CA LEU A 17 16.35 -4.51 12.35
C LEU A 17 15.11 -4.75 13.23
N LEU A 18 14.04 -5.34 12.67
CA LEU A 18 12.82 -5.64 13.42
C LEU A 18 13.04 -6.68 14.52
N LYS A 19 13.83 -7.74 14.25
CA LYS A 19 14.21 -8.73 15.26
C LYS A 19 14.96 -8.10 16.43
N ASP A 20 15.95 -7.27 16.14
CA ASP A 20 16.75 -6.59 17.15
C ASP A 20 15.94 -5.60 18.00
N GLN A 21 14.81 -5.10 17.51
CA GLN A 21 13.90 -4.27 18.31
C GLN A 21 13.04 -5.07 19.30
N GLY A 22 13.18 -6.39 19.33
CA GLY A 22 12.43 -7.25 20.26
C GLY A 22 10.92 -7.27 19.97
N ILE A 23 10.52 -7.11 18.71
CA ILE A 23 9.12 -7.21 18.31
C ILE A 23 8.63 -8.64 18.56
N THR A 24 7.61 -8.79 19.41
CA THR A 24 7.04 -10.08 19.78
C THR A 24 5.99 -10.59 18.78
N TYR A 25 5.44 -9.70 17.97
CA TYR A 25 4.50 -10.07 16.92
C TYR A 25 5.19 -10.84 15.81
N ARG A 26 4.48 -11.79 15.20
CA ARG A 26 4.91 -12.36 13.93
C ARG A 26 5.02 -11.24 12.89
N PHE A 27 6.07 -11.23 12.11
CA PHE A 27 6.23 -10.22 11.07
C PHE A 27 6.65 -10.85 9.74
N ASN A 28 6.21 -10.21 8.66
CA ASN A 28 6.50 -10.58 7.29
C ASN A 28 7.20 -9.40 6.58
N VAL A 29 8.46 -9.60 6.18
CA VAL A 29 9.20 -8.60 5.41
C VAL A 29 9.09 -8.93 3.95
N MET A 30 8.47 -8.02 3.18
CA MET A 30 8.25 -8.19 1.76
C MET A 30 9.50 -7.80 0.98
N GLY A 31 10.20 -8.83 0.47
CA GLY A 31 11.46 -8.72 -0.26
C GLY A 31 12.70 -8.57 0.64
N GLU A 32 13.85 -9.00 0.14
CA GLU A 32 15.13 -8.77 0.82
C GLU A 32 15.55 -7.30 0.64
N GLN A 33 15.51 -6.55 1.72
CA GLN A 33 15.83 -5.12 1.69
C GLN A 33 16.91 -4.80 2.70
N SER A 34 18.09 -4.44 2.19
CA SER A 34 19.19 -3.93 3.00
C SER A 34 19.11 -2.42 3.12
N LEU A 35 19.17 -1.91 4.33
CA LEU A 35 19.25 -0.48 4.63
C LEU A 35 20.68 0.04 4.57
N GLY A 36 21.68 -0.85 4.40
CA GLY A 36 23.08 -0.49 4.53
C GLY A 36 23.41 -0.03 5.96
N ALA A 37 24.29 0.96 6.09
CA ALA A 37 24.60 1.55 7.39
C ALA A 37 23.38 2.29 7.95
N TYR A 38 22.92 1.90 9.11
CA TYR A 38 21.72 2.46 9.74
C TYR A 38 21.93 2.69 11.25
N ARG A 39 21.41 3.80 11.74
CA ARG A 39 21.43 4.12 13.18
C ARG A 39 20.01 4.37 13.67
N VAL A 40 19.59 3.59 14.65
CA VAL A 40 18.30 3.80 15.32
C VAL A 40 18.40 5.00 16.24
N THR A 41 17.69 6.07 15.92
CA THR A 41 17.61 7.30 16.70
C THR A 41 16.21 7.56 17.27
N ALA A 42 15.26 6.71 16.92
CA ALA A 42 13.87 6.79 17.40
C ALA A 42 13.79 6.33 18.87
N ASP A 43 12.87 6.90 19.62
CA ASP A 43 12.66 6.54 21.03
C ASP A 43 11.69 5.37 21.19
N THR A 44 10.81 5.16 20.22
CA THR A 44 9.86 4.05 20.20
C THR A 44 9.89 3.29 18.86
N VAL A 45 9.46 2.03 18.89
CA VAL A 45 9.36 1.21 17.68
C VAL A 45 8.37 1.83 16.67
N ALA A 46 7.28 2.41 17.14
CA ALA A 46 6.33 3.12 16.27
C ALA A 46 6.98 4.32 15.56
N ALA A 47 7.80 5.11 16.28
CA ALA A 47 8.55 6.21 15.69
C ALA A 47 9.63 5.71 14.71
N LEU A 48 10.26 4.56 14.99
CA LEU A 48 11.18 3.92 14.07
C LEU A 48 10.48 3.51 12.76
N LEU A 49 9.32 2.85 12.85
CA LEU A 49 8.51 2.48 11.68
C LEU A 49 8.06 3.73 10.90
N GLY A 50 7.71 4.81 11.60
CA GLY A 50 7.42 6.12 10.99
C GLY A 50 8.60 6.67 10.17
N LYS A 51 9.82 6.65 10.73
CA LYS A 51 11.05 7.06 10.00
C LYS A 51 11.36 6.17 8.80
N LEU A 52 11.10 4.86 8.90
CA LEU A 52 11.22 3.94 7.76
C LEU A 52 10.18 4.28 6.68
N SER A 53 8.97 4.67 7.06
CA SER A 53 7.93 5.11 6.12
C SER A 53 8.34 6.34 5.32
N GLU A 54 9.06 7.29 5.90
CA GLU A 54 9.64 8.44 5.19
C GLU A 54 10.66 8.03 4.13
N GLN A 55 11.25 6.85 4.29
CA GLN A 55 12.15 6.24 3.30
C GLN A 55 11.43 5.37 2.26
N GLY A 56 10.10 5.27 2.36
CA GLY A 56 9.27 4.46 1.49
C GLY A 56 9.06 3.03 1.96
N ILE A 57 9.58 2.67 3.14
CA ILE A 57 9.38 1.36 3.75
C ILE A 57 8.12 1.46 4.62
N ARG A 58 7.01 0.96 4.11
CA ARG A 58 5.72 1.00 4.79
C ARG A 58 5.57 -0.20 5.72
N SER A 59 4.82 0.00 6.79
CA SER A 59 4.45 -1.06 7.72
C SER A 59 2.98 -0.94 8.11
N PHE A 60 2.32 -2.07 8.28
CA PHE A 60 0.93 -2.16 8.74
C PHE A 60 0.68 -3.54 9.34
N PHE A 61 -0.38 -3.64 10.15
CA PHE A 61 -0.83 -4.90 10.69
C PHE A 61 -1.95 -5.50 9.83
N ARG A 62 -1.91 -6.82 9.68
CA ARG A 62 -3.03 -7.64 9.22
C ARG A 62 -3.34 -8.69 10.27
N TYR A 63 -4.59 -9.15 10.31
CA TYR A 63 -4.96 -10.29 11.14
C TYR A 63 -4.96 -11.55 10.29
N GLU A 64 -4.15 -12.52 10.68
CA GLU A 64 -4.08 -13.85 10.06
C GLU A 64 -4.43 -14.89 11.11
N ASN A 65 -5.49 -15.64 10.86
CA ASN A 65 -6.00 -16.65 11.79
C ASN A 65 -6.28 -16.09 13.22
N GLY A 66 -6.75 -14.83 13.29
CA GLY A 66 -7.05 -14.15 14.55
C GLY A 66 -5.85 -13.52 15.25
N GLU A 67 -4.64 -13.65 14.72
CA GLU A 67 -3.42 -13.06 15.28
C GLU A 67 -2.90 -11.88 14.45
N PRO A 68 -2.42 -10.80 15.10
CA PRO A 68 -1.84 -9.68 14.38
C PRO A 68 -0.46 -10.05 13.81
N VAL A 69 -0.26 -9.79 12.52
CA VAL A 69 1.00 -9.96 11.80
C VAL A 69 1.45 -8.60 11.27
N LEU A 70 2.67 -8.20 11.60
CA LEU A 70 3.27 -6.96 11.08
C LEU A 70 3.87 -7.21 9.69
N TYR A 71 3.32 -6.54 8.69
CA TYR A 71 3.89 -6.49 7.34
C TYR A 71 4.80 -5.27 7.20
N CYS A 72 5.97 -5.44 6.60
CA CYS A 72 6.92 -4.35 6.39
C CYS A 72 7.64 -4.50 5.05
N GLY A 73 7.72 -3.41 4.25
CA GLY A 73 8.42 -3.46 2.97
C GLY A 73 8.25 -2.21 2.12
N VAL A 74 8.95 -2.17 0.97
CA VAL A 74 8.82 -1.10 -0.03
C VAL A 74 7.71 -1.41 -1.03
N LEU A 75 7.61 -2.65 -1.44
CA LEU A 75 6.60 -3.15 -2.37
C LEU A 75 5.85 -4.28 -1.70
N PHE A 76 4.55 -4.32 -1.91
CA PHE A 76 3.70 -5.44 -1.49
C PHE A 76 3.16 -6.10 -2.75
N ASP A 77 3.18 -7.43 -2.78
CA ASP A 77 2.62 -8.20 -3.88
C ASP A 77 1.15 -7.84 -4.07
N ARG A 78 0.75 -7.75 -5.33
CA ARG A 78 -0.60 -7.44 -5.74
C ARG A 78 -1.22 -8.72 -6.26
N ASP A 79 -1.95 -9.39 -5.40
CA ASP A 79 -2.76 -10.52 -5.85
C ASP A 79 -3.88 -9.99 -6.77
N SER A 80 -3.98 -10.56 -7.95
CA SER A 80 -5.05 -10.27 -8.91
C SER A 80 -6.33 -11.06 -8.64
N THR A 81 -6.25 -12.09 -7.80
CA THR A 81 -7.40 -12.88 -7.39
C THR A 81 -8.19 -12.13 -6.33
N PRO A 82 -9.45 -11.76 -6.57
CA PRO A 82 -10.21 -11.03 -5.58
C PRO A 82 -10.58 -11.92 -4.39
N ALA A 83 -10.24 -11.48 -3.18
CA ALA A 83 -10.67 -12.12 -1.94
C ALA A 83 -12.19 -12.06 -1.78
N GLN A 84 -12.80 -10.96 -2.27
CA GLN A 84 -14.25 -10.74 -2.24
C GLN A 84 -14.71 -10.01 -3.51
N VAL A 85 -15.98 -10.24 -3.90
CA VAL A 85 -16.63 -9.52 -5.00
C VAL A 85 -17.82 -8.74 -4.48
N PHE A 86 -17.79 -7.43 -4.72
CA PHE A 86 -18.86 -6.51 -4.34
C PHE A 86 -19.69 -6.14 -5.56
N ARG A 87 -21.04 -6.18 -5.39
CA ARG A 87 -22.02 -5.95 -6.47
C ARG A 87 -23.05 -4.93 -6.03
N SER A 88 -23.32 -3.94 -6.89
CA SER A 88 -24.48 -3.05 -6.70
C SER A 88 -25.77 -3.86 -6.67
N GLY A 89 -26.73 -3.46 -5.82
CA GLY A 89 -27.99 -4.14 -5.63
C GLY A 89 -27.91 -5.49 -4.85
N LEU A 90 -26.71 -5.95 -4.44
CA LEU A 90 -26.56 -7.18 -3.69
C LEU A 90 -25.87 -6.94 -2.33
N ASN A 91 -24.62 -6.55 -2.36
CA ASN A 91 -23.82 -6.35 -1.13
C ASN A 91 -23.14 -4.98 -1.05
N ILE A 92 -23.29 -4.11 -2.04
CA ILE A 92 -23.01 -2.68 -1.93
C ILE A 92 -24.28 -1.99 -1.44
N ILE A 93 -24.20 -1.31 -0.29
CA ILE A 93 -25.28 -0.57 0.34
C ILE A 93 -25.37 0.84 -0.24
N SER A 94 -24.22 1.50 -0.41
CA SER A 94 -24.08 2.83 -1.00
C SER A 94 -22.78 2.92 -1.77
N ASP A 95 -22.86 3.44 -2.97
CA ASP A 95 -21.75 3.66 -3.93
C ASP A 95 -21.67 5.11 -4.43
N GLU A 96 -22.41 6.03 -3.81
CA GLU A 96 -22.49 7.45 -4.20
C GLU A 96 -21.11 8.14 -4.25
N SER A 97 -20.14 7.64 -3.49
CA SER A 97 -18.77 8.14 -3.49
C SER A 97 -17.89 7.49 -4.56
N LEU A 98 -18.38 6.49 -5.28
CA LEU A 98 -17.65 5.89 -6.40
C LEU A 98 -17.78 6.77 -7.64
N LYS A 99 -16.65 7.05 -8.26
CA LYS A 99 -16.58 7.86 -9.49
C LYS A 99 -15.84 7.10 -10.56
N GLN A 100 -16.39 7.10 -11.77
CA GLN A 100 -15.65 6.62 -12.93
C GLN A 100 -14.53 7.59 -13.28
N GLN A 101 -13.36 7.06 -13.51
CA GLN A 101 -12.19 7.80 -13.96
C GLN A 101 -11.72 7.23 -15.29
N LYS A 102 -11.66 8.07 -16.32
CA LYS A 102 -11.15 7.70 -17.63
C LYS A 102 -9.66 8.04 -17.73
N ALA A 103 -8.89 7.14 -18.33
CA ALA A 103 -7.45 7.30 -18.54
C ALA A 103 -7.08 8.61 -19.26
N GLU A 104 -7.91 9.00 -20.25
CA GLU A 104 -7.71 10.23 -21.04
C GLU A 104 -7.77 11.52 -20.21
N ASN A 105 -8.53 11.50 -19.09
CA ASN A 105 -8.70 12.65 -18.21
C ASN A 105 -7.67 12.64 -17.05
N MET A 106 -6.84 11.62 -16.97
CA MET A 106 -5.85 11.48 -15.90
C MET A 106 -4.53 12.15 -16.29
N ARG A 107 -4.18 13.21 -15.59
CA ARG A 107 -2.85 13.79 -15.65
C ARG A 107 -2.07 13.42 -14.41
N LEU A 108 -0.97 12.69 -14.58
CA LEU A 108 -0.17 12.18 -13.48
C LEU A 108 1.29 12.60 -13.64
N ARG A 109 1.86 13.12 -12.57
CA ARG A 109 3.29 13.36 -12.44
C ARG A 109 3.83 12.42 -11.35
N VAL A 110 4.62 11.45 -11.77
CA VAL A 110 5.16 10.42 -10.87
C VAL A 110 6.60 10.73 -10.53
N LYS A 111 6.86 10.90 -9.23
CA LYS A 111 8.19 10.93 -8.65
C LYS A 111 8.55 9.53 -8.17
N ALA A 112 9.39 8.84 -8.91
CA ALA A 112 9.88 7.53 -8.53
C ALA A 112 11.16 7.64 -7.69
N VAL A 113 11.23 6.90 -6.60
CA VAL A 113 12.36 6.87 -5.68
C VAL A 113 12.82 5.43 -5.51
N SER A 114 14.07 5.16 -5.87
CA SER A 114 14.72 3.86 -5.60
C SER A 114 15.59 3.97 -4.36
N LEU A 115 15.34 3.12 -3.37
CA LEU A 115 16.20 2.96 -2.22
C LEU A 115 17.31 1.95 -2.56
N MET A 116 18.55 2.38 -2.49
CA MET A 116 19.72 1.53 -2.77
C MET A 116 20.19 0.81 -1.50
N PRO A 117 20.87 -0.35 -1.62
CA PRO A 117 21.40 -1.11 -0.47
C PRO A 117 22.36 -0.31 0.42
N ASN A 118 22.97 0.76 -0.12
CA ASN A 118 23.87 1.67 0.62
C ASN A 118 23.11 2.89 1.22
N ASN A 119 21.78 2.80 1.34
CA ASN A 119 20.88 3.84 1.83
C ASN A 119 20.85 5.14 0.97
N LYS A 120 21.48 5.14 -0.20
CA LYS A 120 21.33 6.25 -1.17
C LYS A 120 19.97 6.15 -1.84
N LYS A 121 19.46 7.31 -2.29
CA LYS A 121 18.20 7.41 -3.01
C LYS A 121 18.45 7.94 -4.40
N ILE A 122 18.01 7.20 -5.41
CA ILE A 122 17.93 7.66 -6.79
C ILE A 122 16.50 8.13 -7.03
N LYS A 123 16.33 9.26 -7.70
CA LYS A 123 15.01 9.87 -7.95
C LYS A 123 14.89 10.21 -9.42
N VAL A 124 13.75 9.90 -10.02
CA VAL A 124 13.37 10.34 -11.36
C VAL A 124 11.94 10.85 -11.34
N GLU A 125 11.62 11.75 -12.25
CA GLU A 125 10.25 12.23 -12.44
C GLU A 125 9.83 11.95 -13.88
N VAL A 126 8.60 11.43 -14.03
CA VAL A 126 8.00 11.08 -15.32
C VAL A 126 6.52 11.44 -15.33
N GLY A 127 5.93 11.56 -16.53
CA GLY A 127 4.52 11.88 -16.70
C GLY A 127 4.25 13.32 -17.05
N ASP A 128 3.06 13.82 -16.77
CA ASP A 128 2.58 15.13 -17.18
C ASP A 128 3.09 16.21 -16.20
N ALA A 129 3.61 17.31 -16.73
CA ALA A 129 4.19 18.39 -15.92
C ALA A 129 3.19 19.04 -14.96
N ASP A 130 1.91 19.11 -15.38
CA ASP A 130 0.78 19.67 -14.65
C ASP A 130 -0.08 18.60 -13.96
N GLY A 131 0.40 17.35 -13.92
CA GLY A 131 -0.35 16.21 -13.38
C GLY A 131 -0.38 16.15 -11.86
N GLU A 132 -1.34 15.36 -11.34
CA GLU A 132 -1.39 15.01 -9.92
C GLU A 132 -0.08 14.35 -9.47
N HIS A 133 0.53 14.90 -8.43
CA HIS A 133 1.80 14.40 -7.93
C HIS A 133 1.61 13.10 -7.16
N ARG A 134 2.29 12.04 -7.60
CA ARG A 134 2.37 10.76 -6.88
C ARG A 134 3.83 10.35 -6.68
N THR A 135 4.16 9.98 -5.45
CA THR A 135 5.46 9.41 -5.14
C THR A 135 5.35 7.89 -5.07
N LEU A 136 6.18 7.22 -5.87
CA LEU A 136 6.30 5.77 -5.87
C LEU A 136 7.69 5.37 -5.37
N HIS A 137 7.74 4.33 -4.57
CA HIS A 137 8.99 3.82 -4.02
C HIS A 137 9.27 2.42 -4.59
N THR A 138 10.54 2.15 -4.84
CA THR A 138 11.04 0.84 -5.24
C THR A 138 12.41 0.61 -4.61
N TYR A 139 13.01 -0.53 -4.88
CA TYR A 139 14.28 -0.93 -4.28
C TYR A 139 15.28 -1.33 -5.37
N ASN A 140 16.57 -0.96 -5.16
CA ASN A 140 17.74 -1.42 -5.91
C ASN A 140 17.60 -1.29 -7.44
N LYS A 141 17.08 -0.15 -7.92
CA LYS A 141 17.02 0.18 -9.34
C LYS A 141 18.01 1.30 -9.66
N THR A 142 18.80 1.12 -10.70
CA THR A 142 19.61 2.18 -11.30
C THR A 142 18.71 3.28 -11.87
N GLU A 143 19.23 4.44 -12.19
CA GLU A 143 18.46 5.57 -12.73
C GLU A 143 17.71 5.18 -14.02
N ARG A 144 18.37 4.46 -14.92
CA ARG A 144 17.77 3.98 -16.17
C ARG A 144 16.62 3.01 -15.91
N GLU A 145 16.82 2.02 -15.03
CA GLU A 145 15.79 1.05 -14.67
C GLU A 145 14.64 1.71 -13.92
N LEU A 146 14.94 2.68 -13.05
CA LEU A 146 13.93 3.43 -12.30
C LEU A 146 13.05 4.25 -13.23
N LYS A 147 13.64 4.90 -14.26
CA LYS A 147 12.89 5.65 -15.26
C LYS A 147 11.97 4.74 -16.06
N ALA A 148 12.49 3.63 -16.58
CA ALA A 148 11.69 2.65 -17.33
C ALA A 148 10.54 2.07 -16.50
N TRP A 149 10.82 1.71 -15.24
CA TRP A 149 9.80 1.25 -14.29
C TRP A 149 8.75 2.32 -14.00
N ALA A 150 9.16 3.57 -13.80
CA ALA A 150 8.25 4.67 -13.53
C ALA A 150 7.32 4.96 -14.71
N GLU A 151 7.83 4.89 -15.94
CA GLU A 151 7.02 5.04 -17.16
C GLU A 151 5.98 3.91 -17.31
N GLN A 152 6.36 2.67 -16.96
CA GLN A 152 5.41 1.55 -16.92
C GLN A 152 4.33 1.76 -15.86
N GLU A 153 4.71 2.24 -14.66
CA GLU A 153 3.77 2.53 -13.59
C GLU A 153 2.81 3.67 -13.96
N VAL A 154 3.27 4.72 -14.66
CA VAL A 154 2.38 5.77 -15.19
C VAL A 154 1.34 5.18 -16.13
N LYS A 155 1.75 4.33 -17.09
CA LYS A 155 0.83 3.65 -18.01
C LYS A 155 -0.17 2.75 -17.27
N ARG A 156 0.29 2.09 -16.21
CA ARG A 156 -0.55 1.21 -15.39
C ARG A 156 -1.55 2.01 -14.55
N LEU A 157 -1.14 3.17 -14.04
CA LEU A 157 -2.01 4.03 -13.23
C LEU A 157 -3.03 4.78 -14.09
N LYS A 158 -2.67 5.15 -15.33
CA LYS A 158 -3.57 5.77 -16.31
C LYS A 158 -4.43 4.70 -17.00
N ARG A 159 -5.40 4.15 -16.27
CA ARG A 159 -6.39 3.20 -16.81
C ARG A 159 -7.78 3.62 -16.40
N ASP A 160 -8.73 3.30 -17.25
CA ASP A 160 -10.14 3.44 -16.91
C ASP A 160 -10.46 2.63 -15.65
N GLY A 161 -11.27 3.18 -14.76
CA GLY A 161 -11.59 2.49 -13.54
C GLY A 161 -12.50 3.30 -12.62
N LEU A 162 -12.56 2.85 -11.37
CA LEU A 162 -13.27 3.51 -10.29
C LEU A 162 -12.31 4.10 -9.28
N THR A 163 -12.71 5.20 -8.69
CA THR A 163 -12.08 5.81 -7.52
C THR A 163 -13.13 6.14 -6.47
N GLY A 164 -12.71 6.34 -5.23
CA GLY A 164 -13.61 6.69 -4.14
C GLY A 164 -13.84 5.54 -3.16
N SER A 165 -14.99 5.54 -2.51
CA SER A 165 -15.36 4.56 -1.50
C SER A 165 -16.80 4.10 -1.68
N PHE A 166 -17.11 2.94 -1.08
CA PHE A 166 -18.47 2.42 -1.01
C PHE A 166 -18.69 1.79 0.36
N THR A 167 -19.97 1.70 0.74
CA THR A 167 -20.38 1.06 1.99
C THR A 167 -20.96 -0.32 1.70
N THR A 168 -20.57 -1.30 2.50
CA THR A 168 -21.04 -2.69 2.43
C THR A 168 -21.38 -3.25 3.80
N PHE A 169 -21.98 -4.44 3.83
CA PHE A 169 -22.22 -5.18 5.06
C PHE A 169 -20.91 -5.65 5.69
N GLY A 170 -20.89 -5.76 7.03
CA GLY A 170 -19.73 -6.24 7.77
C GLY A 170 -19.43 -7.73 7.63
N ALA A 171 -20.33 -8.52 7.03
CA ALA A 171 -20.16 -9.97 6.93
C ALA A 171 -18.99 -10.41 6.02
N SER A 172 -18.65 -9.62 5.01
CA SER A 172 -17.56 -9.90 4.08
C SER A 172 -16.35 -9.02 4.40
N LEU A 173 -15.69 -9.28 5.52
CA LEU A 173 -14.53 -8.52 5.96
C LEU A 173 -13.40 -8.61 4.94
N VAL A 174 -12.80 -7.47 4.68
CA VAL A 174 -11.58 -7.34 3.88
C VAL A 174 -10.55 -6.53 4.63
N ASP A 175 -9.29 -6.86 4.42
CA ASP A 175 -8.16 -6.17 5.03
C ASP A 175 -7.48 -5.20 4.08
N LEU A 176 -6.62 -4.36 4.65
CA LEU A 176 -5.75 -3.46 3.88
C LEU A 176 -4.93 -4.27 2.87
N LEU A 177 -4.87 -3.78 1.64
CA LEU A 177 -4.20 -4.38 0.48
C LEU A 177 -4.85 -5.65 -0.09
N ASP A 178 -5.95 -6.14 0.46
CA ASP A 178 -6.71 -7.18 -0.22
C ASP A 178 -7.16 -6.71 -1.61
N SER A 179 -7.20 -7.65 -2.55
CA SER A 179 -7.80 -7.41 -3.85
C SER A 179 -9.30 -7.69 -3.79
N ILE A 180 -10.10 -6.78 -4.31
CA ILE A 180 -11.56 -6.89 -4.36
C ILE A 180 -12.08 -6.65 -5.77
N GLY A 181 -13.04 -7.48 -6.20
CA GLY A 181 -13.75 -7.30 -7.45
C GLY A 181 -14.95 -6.38 -7.27
N ILE A 182 -15.18 -5.49 -8.25
CA ILE A 182 -16.34 -4.57 -8.24
C ILE A 182 -17.20 -4.82 -9.48
N ILE A 183 -18.51 -4.95 -9.27
CA ILE A 183 -19.51 -5.09 -10.32
C ILE A 183 -20.60 -4.04 -10.06
N ILE A 184 -20.79 -3.12 -11.02
CA ILE A 184 -21.82 -2.10 -10.97
C ILE A 184 -22.80 -2.36 -12.12
N ASP A 185 -24.09 -2.46 -11.80
CA ASP A 185 -25.17 -2.70 -12.79
C ASP A 185 -24.86 -3.87 -13.73
N GLY A 186 -24.32 -4.95 -13.17
CA GLY A 186 -23.94 -6.15 -13.91
C GLY A 186 -22.61 -6.04 -14.68
N THR A 187 -22.03 -4.85 -14.76
CA THR A 187 -20.77 -4.61 -15.47
C THR A 187 -19.57 -4.80 -14.54
N LYS A 188 -18.61 -5.64 -14.94
CA LYS A 188 -17.34 -5.80 -14.22
C LYS A 188 -16.49 -4.55 -14.38
N MET A 189 -16.26 -3.84 -13.27
CA MET A 189 -15.48 -2.60 -13.25
C MET A 189 -13.97 -2.86 -13.03
N GLY A 190 -13.60 -4.06 -12.64
CA GLY A 190 -12.22 -4.48 -12.42
C GLY A 190 -11.95 -5.00 -11.02
N VAL A 191 -10.67 -5.27 -10.75
CA VAL A 191 -10.15 -5.69 -9.44
C VAL A 191 -9.34 -4.54 -8.87
N TYR A 192 -9.60 -4.19 -7.63
CA TYR A 192 -8.99 -3.06 -6.92
C TYR A 192 -8.38 -3.52 -5.61
N GLN A 193 -7.28 -2.88 -5.23
CA GLN A 193 -6.70 -3.06 -3.92
C GLN A 193 -7.48 -2.24 -2.88
N VAL A 194 -7.67 -2.78 -1.69
CA VAL A 194 -8.24 -2.03 -0.56
C VAL A 194 -7.20 -1.04 -0.04
N LYS A 195 -7.48 0.26 -0.16
CA LYS A 195 -6.63 1.35 0.35
C LYS A 195 -6.92 1.68 1.80
N LYS A 196 -8.17 1.58 2.20
CA LYS A 196 -8.65 1.84 3.56
C LYS A 196 -9.93 1.06 3.79
N ASN A 197 -10.08 0.48 4.96
CA ASN A 197 -11.33 -0.09 5.44
C ASN A 197 -11.67 0.52 6.78
N VAL A 198 -12.87 1.07 6.92
CA VAL A 198 -13.42 1.58 8.17
C VAL A 198 -14.58 0.72 8.58
N ILE A 199 -14.44 0.03 9.70
CA ILE A 199 -15.48 -0.82 10.27
C ILE A 199 -16.31 0.04 11.22
N LYS A 200 -17.64 0.00 11.04
CA LYS A 200 -18.61 0.70 11.86
C LYS A 200 -19.62 -0.27 12.43
N TYR A 201 -19.91 -0.13 13.70
CA TYR A 201 -20.95 -0.88 14.39
C TYR A 201 -21.85 0.08 15.15
N GLY A 202 -23.17 -0.02 14.99
CA GLY A 202 -24.13 0.89 15.61
C GLY A 202 -25.57 0.56 15.20
N ASP A 203 -26.48 1.53 15.34
CA ASP A 203 -27.91 1.37 15.06
C ASP A 203 -28.22 0.90 13.63
N SER A 204 -27.38 1.30 12.66
CA SER A 204 -27.46 0.84 11.27
C SER A 204 -26.88 -0.58 11.06
N GLY A 205 -26.40 -1.22 12.13
CA GLY A 205 -25.79 -2.55 12.13
C GLY A 205 -24.29 -2.51 11.83
N PHE A 206 -23.76 -3.68 11.48
CA PHE A 206 -22.35 -3.86 11.16
C PHE A 206 -22.06 -3.52 9.70
N ARG A 207 -21.23 -2.52 9.46
CA ARG A 207 -20.92 -1.96 8.14
C ARG A 207 -19.43 -1.83 7.94
N GLN A 208 -19.02 -1.83 6.67
CA GLN A 208 -17.68 -1.48 6.22
C GLN A 208 -17.77 -0.33 5.20
N GLU A 209 -16.91 0.65 5.34
CA GLU A 209 -16.64 1.66 4.32
C GLU A 209 -15.27 1.38 3.71
N ILE A 210 -15.27 0.91 2.47
CA ILE A 210 -14.08 0.47 1.75
C ILE A 210 -13.69 1.56 0.74
N THR A 211 -12.47 2.08 0.88
CA THR A 211 -11.88 3.01 -0.10
C THR A 211 -11.04 2.22 -1.09
N LEU A 212 -11.30 2.43 -2.37
CA LEU A 212 -10.56 1.81 -3.46
C LEU A 212 -9.14 2.37 -3.56
N GLY A 213 -8.20 1.49 -3.73
CA GLY A 213 -6.82 1.78 -4.05
C GLY A 213 -6.54 1.64 -5.55
N LEU A 214 -5.37 1.09 -5.86
CA LEU A 214 -4.98 0.88 -7.25
C LEU A 214 -5.81 -0.23 -7.90
N ARG A 215 -6.16 -0.03 -9.16
CA ARG A 215 -6.70 -1.11 -10.00
C ARG A 215 -5.58 -2.12 -10.28
N VAL A 216 -5.86 -3.39 -10.03
CA VAL A 216 -4.91 -4.51 -10.23
C VAL A 216 -5.12 -5.12 -11.62
N LEU A 217 -6.40 -5.32 -11.99
CA LEU A 217 -6.86 -5.84 -13.28
C LEU A 217 -8.00 -4.98 -13.82
#